data_1d693098d04dd7c988a18dd9044cef10
#
_entry.id   1d693098d04dd7c988a18dd9044cef10
#
_cell.length_a   1.000
_cell.length_b   1.000
_cell.length_c   1.000
_cell.angle_alpha   90.00
_cell.angle_beta   90.00
_cell.angle_gamma   90.00
#
_symmetry.space_group_name_H-M   'P 1'
#
loop_
_entity.id
_entity.type
_entity.pdbx_description
1 polymer ?
#
loop_
_entity_poly.entity_id
_entity_poly.type
_entity_poly.pdbx_seq_one_letter_code
_entity_poly.pdbx_strand_id
1 'polypeptide(L)'
;MFYLKTPKAKLTVIRAEIYVPYQKAPVKYNTKRSIEPKDWDFKKGKAKILRGDGGKRNREINHILNQYVTAVQRIKDLYGGALTADKLKKSLDSYFKVNEVEVIKEVETVDNYFRLYYEELKGLGSVEDKSIKHYERVFNKFKEFENGKKVYLKDLKDNVYVGFIVFLRDNYGLNDNTLYRNFGYFKTFLNWCIKKGVEVPNDFRNIKLSPFDTDDISLTTQDLDNLAGLELEPRLERHRDLFLIGCYSGQRFSDYSVFEKADIQGDLIIKRAEKTETHSFIPLHPKLKALLDKYNWELGKISSQKFNKNIQKICKLAGFTEEIKNTSYIGSKKVVEIKQRWQMVASHTARRTFITI
;
A
#
# COMPACT_ATOMS: atom_id res chain seq x y z
N MET A 1 26.58 -15.62 -22.05
CA MET A 1 27.31 -14.34 -22.22
C MET A 1 26.80 -13.63 -23.47
N PHE A 2 26.76 -12.30 -23.50
CA PHE A 2 26.34 -11.55 -24.67
C PHE A 2 27.56 -11.01 -25.45
N TYR A 3 27.44 -10.96 -26.78
CA TYR A 3 28.50 -10.48 -27.68
C TYR A 3 27.94 -9.86 -28.94
N LEU A 4 28.74 -9.09 -29.65
CA LEU A 4 28.37 -8.47 -30.93
C LEU A 4 28.64 -9.39 -32.10
N LYS A 5 27.65 -9.57 -33.02
CA LYS A 5 27.79 -10.42 -34.21
C LYS A 5 28.89 -9.94 -35.13
N THR A 6 28.98 -8.62 -35.34
CA THR A 6 29.92 -7.99 -36.26
C THR A 6 30.53 -6.75 -35.61
N PRO A 7 31.58 -6.89 -34.78
CA PRO A 7 32.12 -5.79 -33.98
C PRO A 7 32.68 -4.60 -34.80
N LYS A 8 32.99 -4.80 -36.08
CA LYS A 8 33.51 -3.75 -36.97
C LYS A 8 32.43 -3.00 -37.74
N ALA A 9 31.17 -3.41 -37.66
CA ALA A 9 30.07 -2.74 -38.37
C ALA A 9 29.63 -1.45 -37.60
N LYS A 10 29.07 -0.46 -38.31
CA LYS A 10 28.55 0.77 -37.71
C LYS A 10 27.43 0.48 -36.72
N LEU A 11 26.57 -0.50 -37.02
CA LEU A 11 25.51 -1.01 -36.15
C LEU A 11 25.52 -2.54 -36.22
N THR A 12 25.43 -3.22 -35.09
CA THR A 12 25.53 -4.69 -35.06
C THR A 12 24.56 -5.31 -34.07
N VAL A 13 24.14 -6.54 -34.38
CA VAL A 13 23.20 -7.31 -33.58
C VAL A 13 23.92 -7.91 -32.36
N ILE A 14 23.26 -7.85 -31.22
CA ILE A 14 23.68 -8.52 -29.98
C ILE A 14 23.22 -9.98 -30.04
N ARG A 15 24.14 -10.91 -29.76
CA ARG A 15 23.85 -12.33 -29.63
C ARG A 15 24.14 -12.84 -28.21
N ALA A 16 23.39 -13.86 -27.83
CA ALA A 16 23.64 -14.60 -26.58
C ALA A 16 24.33 -15.94 -26.91
N GLU A 17 25.34 -16.30 -26.13
CA GLU A 17 25.90 -17.65 -26.07
C GLU A 17 25.41 -18.32 -24.79
N ILE A 18 24.73 -19.48 -24.96
CA ILE A 18 24.06 -20.21 -23.90
C ILE A 18 24.52 -21.66 -23.96
N TYR A 19 25.12 -22.12 -22.87
CA TYR A 19 25.52 -23.52 -22.72
C TYR A 19 24.32 -24.36 -22.29
N VAL A 20 24.08 -25.46 -22.98
CA VAL A 20 23.10 -26.48 -22.64
C VAL A 20 23.79 -27.78 -22.25
N PRO A 21 23.20 -28.63 -21.41
CA PRO A 21 23.78 -29.90 -21.00
C PRO A 21 24.15 -30.76 -22.24
N TYR A 22 25.24 -31.53 -22.07
CA TYR A 22 25.73 -32.50 -23.08
C TYR A 22 26.10 -31.96 -24.46
N GLN A 23 26.21 -30.62 -24.63
CA GLN A 23 26.69 -30.02 -25.87
C GLN A 23 28.05 -29.37 -25.68
N LYS A 24 28.99 -29.68 -26.60
CA LYS A 24 30.37 -29.11 -26.57
C LYS A 24 30.39 -27.62 -26.94
N ALA A 25 29.48 -27.19 -27.82
CA ALA A 25 29.44 -25.81 -28.33
C ALA A 25 28.22 -25.06 -27.77
N PRO A 26 28.35 -23.76 -27.41
CA PRO A 26 27.20 -22.97 -26.93
C PRO A 26 26.18 -22.72 -28.04
N VAL A 27 24.92 -22.67 -27.67
CA VAL A 27 23.83 -22.24 -28.54
C VAL A 27 23.92 -20.73 -28.77
N LYS A 28 24.05 -20.32 -30.03
CA LYS A 28 24.06 -18.90 -30.41
C LYS A 28 22.63 -18.45 -30.69
N TYR A 29 22.13 -17.49 -29.89
CA TYR A 29 20.78 -16.97 -30.00
C TYR A 29 20.81 -15.48 -30.38
N ASN A 30 19.93 -15.05 -31.31
CA ASN A 30 19.82 -13.69 -31.77
C ASN A 30 18.82 -12.94 -30.88
N THR A 31 19.29 -11.91 -30.14
CA THR A 31 18.43 -11.11 -29.26
C THR A 31 17.54 -10.12 -30.01
N LYS A 32 17.67 -10.03 -31.35
CA LYS A 32 16.99 -9.03 -32.21
C LYS A 32 17.25 -7.57 -31.79
N ARG A 33 18.21 -7.32 -30.92
CA ARG A 33 18.64 -5.98 -30.49
C ARG A 33 19.96 -5.62 -31.14
N SER A 34 20.11 -4.36 -31.52
CA SER A 34 21.31 -3.83 -32.19
C SER A 34 21.87 -2.65 -31.43
N ILE A 35 23.19 -2.53 -31.42
CA ILE A 35 23.93 -1.45 -30.77
C ILE A 35 25.15 -1.04 -31.63
N GLU A 36 25.58 0.21 -31.50
CA GLU A 36 26.85 0.64 -32.07
C GLU A 36 27.99 0.07 -31.22
N PRO A 37 29.06 -0.49 -31.86
CA PRO A 37 30.16 -1.10 -31.10
C PRO A 37 30.86 -0.16 -30.12
N LYS A 38 30.87 1.15 -30.39
CA LYS A 38 31.45 2.16 -29.50
C LYS A 38 30.71 2.22 -28.15
N ASP A 39 29.41 1.87 -28.13
CA ASP A 39 28.54 1.89 -26.94
C ASP A 39 28.51 0.53 -26.22
N TRP A 40 29.31 -0.45 -26.67
CA TRP A 40 29.39 -1.77 -26.09
C TRP A 40 30.61 -1.94 -25.17
N ASP A 41 30.43 -2.51 -24.02
CA ASP A 41 31.51 -2.95 -23.14
C ASP A 41 31.82 -4.42 -23.40
N PHE A 42 32.88 -4.66 -24.18
CA PHE A 42 33.30 -5.99 -24.57
C PHE A 42 33.75 -6.88 -23.41
N LYS A 43 34.22 -6.29 -22.32
CA LYS A 43 34.65 -7.05 -21.11
C LYS A 43 33.42 -7.51 -20.31
N LYS A 44 32.41 -6.65 -20.16
CA LYS A 44 31.20 -6.94 -19.38
C LYS A 44 30.10 -7.61 -20.20
N GLY A 45 30.17 -7.61 -21.54
CA GLY A 45 29.13 -8.12 -22.42
C GLY A 45 27.81 -7.35 -22.27
N LYS A 46 27.86 -6.04 -22.06
CA LYS A 46 26.71 -5.14 -21.81
C LYS A 46 26.91 -3.80 -22.51
N ALA A 47 25.82 -3.06 -22.71
CA ALA A 47 25.88 -1.69 -23.18
C ALA A 47 26.49 -0.77 -22.11
N LYS A 48 27.34 0.18 -22.53
CA LYS A 48 27.98 1.17 -21.65
C LYS A 48 26.92 2.07 -20.98
N ILE A 49 27.17 2.46 -19.74
CA ILE A 49 26.33 3.43 -19.04
C ILE A 49 26.79 4.83 -19.46
N LEU A 50 25.96 5.49 -20.26
CA LEU A 50 26.20 6.84 -20.77
C LEU A 50 25.22 7.83 -20.12
N ARG A 51 25.54 9.14 -20.16
CA ARG A 51 24.62 10.22 -19.78
C ARG A 51 23.79 10.67 -20.99
N GLY A 52 22.64 11.30 -20.76
CA GLY A 52 21.73 11.79 -21.80
C GLY A 52 20.95 10.69 -22.52
N ASP A 53 20.46 10.98 -23.74
CA ASP A 53 19.58 10.09 -24.52
C ASP A 53 20.24 8.78 -24.93
N GLY A 54 21.51 8.79 -25.27
CA GLY A 54 22.29 7.57 -25.52
C GLY A 54 22.32 6.64 -24.31
N GLY A 55 22.37 7.22 -23.11
CA GLY A 55 22.30 6.47 -21.87
C GLY A 55 20.92 5.83 -21.60
N LYS A 56 19.82 6.46 -22.03
CA LYS A 56 18.47 5.89 -21.93
C LYS A 56 18.37 4.62 -22.78
N ARG A 57 18.76 4.70 -24.05
CA ARG A 57 18.77 3.56 -24.97
C ARG A 57 19.64 2.40 -24.46
N ASN A 58 20.82 2.69 -23.93
CA ASN A 58 21.72 1.67 -23.42
C ASN A 58 21.18 1.00 -22.14
N ARG A 59 20.48 1.74 -21.28
CA ARG A 59 19.77 1.16 -20.11
C ARG A 59 18.64 0.24 -20.54
N GLU A 60 17.86 0.61 -21.55
CA GLU A 60 16.80 -0.25 -22.11
C GLU A 60 17.39 -1.54 -22.70
N ILE A 61 18.48 -1.44 -23.47
CA ILE A 61 19.18 -2.63 -23.98
C ILE A 61 19.62 -3.53 -22.82
N ASN A 62 20.28 -2.98 -21.81
CA ASN A 62 20.73 -3.76 -20.65
C ASN A 62 19.58 -4.40 -19.87
N HIS A 63 18.44 -3.70 -19.75
CA HIS A 63 17.23 -4.26 -19.15
C HIS A 63 16.74 -5.49 -19.93
N ILE A 64 16.65 -5.39 -21.26
CA ILE A 64 16.26 -6.51 -22.11
C ILE A 64 17.25 -7.68 -22.02
N LEU A 65 18.56 -7.40 -22.01
CA LEU A 65 19.57 -8.44 -21.84
C LEU A 65 19.42 -9.17 -20.49
N ASN A 66 19.05 -8.48 -19.42
CA ASN A 66 18.75 -9.11 -18.14
C ASN A 66 17.50 -10.00 -18.22
N GLN A 67 16.46 -9.61 -18.98
CA GLN A 67 15.29 -10.47 -19.22
C GLN A 67 15.70 -11.78 -19.94
N TYR A 68 16.63 -11.72 -20.90
CA TYR A 68 17.18 -12.92 -21.51
C TYR A 68 17.89 -13.83 -20.51
N VAL A 69 18.67 -13.28 -19.59
CA VAL A 69 19.33 -14.06 -18.51
C VAL A 69 18.29 -14.78 -17.66
N THR A 70 17.26 -14.06 -17.20
CA THR A 70 16.19 -14.63 -16.39
C THR A 70 15.40 -15.71 -17.12
N ALA A 71 15.06 -15.46 -18.40
CA ALA A 71 14.34 -16.44 -19.22
C ALA A 71 15.17 -17.72 -19.42
N VAL A 72 16.46 -17.59 -19.73
CA VAL A 72 17.37 -18.74 -19.87
C VAL A 72 17.43 -19.56 -18.58
N GLN A 73 17.52 -18.90 -17.42
CA GLN A 73 17.57 -19.61 -16.14
C GLN A 73 16.28 -20.39 -15.90
N ARG A 74 15.11 -19.77 -16.10
CA ARG A 74 13.80 -20.45 -15.99
C ARG A 74 13.66 -21.66 -16.91
N ILE A 75 14.14 -21.53 -18.17
CA ILE A 75 14.12 -22.62 -19.13
C ILE A 75 15.04 -23.77 -18.68
N LYS A 76 16.22 -23.45 -18.16
CA LYS A 76 17.14 -24.43 -17.59
C LYS A 76 16.53 -25.16 -16.40
N ASP A 77 15.88 -24.42 -15.49
CA ASP A 77 15.22 -24.99 -14.33
C ASP A 77 14.04 -25.91 -14.72
N LEU A 78 13.29 -25.52 -15.78
CA LEU A 78 12.16 -26.30 -16.28
C LEU A 78 12.56 -27.64 -16.92
N TYR A 79 13.63 -27.62 -17.74
CA TYR A 79 14.02 -28.80 -18.52
C TYR A 79 15.18 -29.58 -17.92
N GLY A 80 15.94 -29.01 -16.98
CA GLY A 80 17.10 -29.64 -16.36
C GLY A 80 18.06 -30.27 -17.37
N GLY A 81 18.45 -31.52 -17.14
CA GLY A 81 19.32 -32.27 -18.05
C GLY A 81 18.71 -32.63 -19.40
N ALA A 82 17.39 -32.52 -19.56
CA ALA A 82 16.69 -32.80 -20.84
C ALA A 82 16.65 -31.58 -21.78
N LEU A 83 17.33 -30.46 -21.45
CA LEU A 83 17.37 -29.27 -22.27
C LEU A 83 18.25 -29.48 -23.51
N THR A 84 17.67 -29.34 -24.69
CA THR A 84 18.37 -29.38 -25.99
C THR A 84 18.42 -27.97 -26.59
N ALA A 85 19.31 -27.76 -27.59
CA ALA A 85 19.41 -26.48 -28.31
C ALA A 85 18.08 -26.05 -28.94
N ASP A 86 17.34 -27.00 -29.53
CA ASP A 86 16.05 -26.73 -30.18
C ASP A 86 14.96 -26.37 -29.15
N LYS A 87 14.90 -27.09 -28.03
CA LYS A 87 13.99 -26.75 -26.91
C LYS A 87 14.29 -25.36 -26.37
N LEU A 88 15.58 -25.04 -26.15
CA LEU A 88 16.00 -23.72 -25.71
C LEU A 88 15.57 -22.61 -26.66
N LYS A 89 15.86 -22.77 -27.98
CA LYS A 89 15.48 -21.77 -28.99
C LYS A 89 13.97 -21.59 -29.10
N LYS A 90 13.21 -22.69 -29.19
CA LYS A 90 11.74 -22.66 -29.24
C LYS A 90 11.15 -21.99 -27.97
N SER A 91 11.66 -22.33 -26.79
CA SER A 91 11.20 -21.72 -25.55
C SER A 91 11.54 -20.22 -25.44
N LEU A 92 12.74 -19.82 -25.89
CA LEU A 92 13.11 -18.40 -25.96
C LEU A 92 12.26 -17.66 -27.02
N ASP A 93 12.06 -18.26 -28.19
CA ASP A 93 11.20 -17.67 -29.22
C ASP A 93 9.76 -17.54 -28.73
N SER A 94 9.23 -18.55 -28.05
CA SER A 94 7.91 -18.48 -27.44
C SER A 94 7.85 -17.40 -26.34
N TYR A 95 8.83 -17.40 -25.44
CA TYR A 95 8.90 -16.44 -24.34
C TYR A 95 8.95 -14.99 -24.85
N PHE A 96 9.75 -14.73 -25.90
CA PHE A 96 9.89 -13.38 -26.44
C PHE A 96 8.88 -13.05 -27.55
N LYS A 97 8.29 -14.05 -28.26
CA LYS A 97 7.15 -13.81 -29.17
C LYS A 97 5.88 -13.49 -28.42
N VAL A 98 5.58 -14.22 -27.36
CA VAL A 98 4.46 -13.90 -26.44
C VAL A 98 4.67 -12.51 -25.84
N ASN A 99 5.91 -12.21 -25.45
CA ASN A 99 6.27 -10.88 -24.93
C ASN A 99 6.32 -9.76 -26.00
N GLU A 100 6.59 -10.05 -27.28
CA GLU A 100 6.56 -9.02 -28.34
C GLU A 100 5.13 -8.72 -28.84
N VAL A 101 4.20 -9.66 -28.79
CA VAL A 101 2.86 -9.48 -29.39
C VAL A 101 1.79 -9.19 -28.34
N GLU A 102 1.87 -9.80 -27.15
CA GLU A 102 0.88 -9.58 -26.08
C GLU A 102 1.36 -8.60 -25.00
N VAL A 103 2.64 -8.62 -24.66
CA VAL A 103 3.17 -7.75 -23.59
C VAL A 103 3.21 -6.28 -23.99
N ILE A 104 3.41 -5.92 -25.27
CA ILE A 104 3.38 -4.51 -25.69
C ILE A 104 1.96 -3.93 -25.65
N LYS A 105 0.91 -4.72 -25.89
CA LYS A 105 -0.48 -4.24 -25.86
C LYS A 105 -1.18 -4.37 -24.48
N GLU A 106 -0.82 -5.38 -23.68
CA GLU A 106 -1.41 -5.55 -22.34
C GLU A 106 -0.63 -4.83 -21.22
N VAL A 107 0.69 -4.63 -21.40
CA VAL A 107 1.56 -4.02 -20.38
C VAL A 107 1.29 -2.53 -20.19
N GLU A 108 0.71 -1.84 -21.17
CA GLU A 108 0.43 -0.40 -21.08
C GLU A 108 -0.90 -0.05 -20.37
N THR A 109 -1.72 -1.03 -20.00
CA THR A 109 -2.98 -0.75 -19.32
C THR A 109 -2.80 -0.53 -17.82
N VAL A 110 -3.66 0.30 -17.25
CA VAL A 110 -3.70 0.54 -15.80
C VAL A 110 -3.88 -0.78 -15.06
N ASP A 111 -4.75 -1.69 -15.53
CA ASP A 111 -5.02 -3.00 -14.92
C ASP A 111 -3.74 -3.87 -14.82
N ASN A 112 -2.99 -3.99 -15.91
CA ASN A 112 -1.80 -4.84 -15.93
C ASN A 112 -0.66 -4.29 -15.05
N TYR A 113 -0.43 -2.97 -15.10
CA TYR A 113 0.58 -2.34 -14.25
C TYR A 113 0.19 -2.35 -12.79
N PHE A 114 -1.10 -2.22 -12.47
CA PHE A 114 -1.54 -2.35 -11.10
C PHE A 114 -1.33 -3.78 -10.57
N ARG A 115 -1.59 -4.80 -11.37
CA ARG A 115 -1.30 -6.19 -10.99
C ARG A 115 0.18 -6.39 -10.68
N LEU A 116 1.08 -5.85 -11.53
CA LEU A 116 2.53 -5.89 -11.29
C LEU A 116 2.92 -5.14 -10.00
N TYR A 117 2.32 -3.97 -9.77
CA TYR A 117 2.52 -3.21 -8.55
C TYR A 117 2.07 -3.98 -7.30
N TYR A 118 0.91 -4.60 -7.37
CA TYR A 118 0.34 -5.39 -6.29
C TYR A 118 1.21 -6.62 -5.94
N GLU A 119 1.71 -7.32 -6.95
CA GLU A 119 2.62 -8.46 -6.76
C GLU A 119 3.97 -8.00 -6.18
N GLU A 120 4.49 -6.85 -6.61
CA GLU A 120 5.71 -6.29 -6.04
C GLU A 120 5.53 -5.90 -4.56
N LEU A 121 4.41 -5.25 -4.21
CA LEU A 121 4.10 -4.90 -2.82
C LEU A 121 4.03 -6.14 -1.92
N LYS A 122 3.40 -7.21 -2.39
CA LYS A 122 3.35 -8.50 -1.66
C LYS A 122 4.72 -9.17 -1.55
N GLY A 123 5.47 -9.18 -2.66
CA GLY A 123 6.76 -9.86 -2.72
C GLY A 123 7.84 -9.20 -1.86
N LEU A 124 7.79 -7.88 -1.68
CA LEU A 124 8.75 -7.13 -0.85
C LEU A 124 8.53 -7.33 0.66
N GLY A 125 7.33 -7.72 1.10
CA GLY A 125 6.99 -7.85 2.52
C GLY A 125 7.16 -6.57 3.37
N SER A 126 7.42 -5.44 2.70
CA SER A 126 7.69 -4.15 3.35
C SER A 126 6.42 -3.34 3.65
N VAL A 127 5.28 -3.79 3.15
CA VAL A 127 3.98 -3.14 3.30
C VAL A 127 3.01 -4.09 3.97
N GLU A 128 2.39 -3.65 5.05
CA GLU A 128 1.37 -4.45 5.74
C GLU A 128 0.20 -4.82 4.82
N ASP A 129 -0.33 -6.03 4.97
CA ASP A 129 -1.50 -6.52 4.21
C ASP A 129 -2.71 -5.58 4.28
N LYS A 130 -2.91 -4.91 5.43
CA LYS A 130 -3.97 -3.90 5.60
C LYS A 130 -3.79 -2.72 4.63
N SER A 131 -2.55 -2.29 4.41
CA SER A 131 -2.22 -1.20 3.48
C SER A 131 -2.36 -1.64 2.03
N ILE A 132 -1.96 -2.87 1.70
CA ILE A 132 -2.13 -3.47 0.36
C ILE A 132 -3.62 -3.50 -0.02
N LYS A 133 -4.51 -3.84 0.92
CA LYS A 133 -5.97 -3.82 0.70
C LYS A 133 -6.53 -2.43 0.37
N HIS A 134 -5.87 -1.34 0.79
CA HIS A 134 -6.31 0.01 0.38
C HIS A 134 -6.03 0.26 -1.10
N TYR A 135 -4.87 -0.13 -1.61
CA TYR A 135 -4.55 -0.05 -3.05
C TYR A 135 -5.55 -0.88 -3.87
N GLU A 136 -5.81 -2.12 -3.44
CA GLU A 136 -6.77 -3.02 -4.10
C GLU A 136 -8.18 -2.40 -4.20
N ARG A 137 -8.68 -1.80 -3.11
CA ARG A 137 -9.99 -1.13 -3.11
C ARG A 137 -10.04 0.06 -4.07
N VAL A 138 -9.00 0.88 -4.12
CA VAL A 138 -8.94 2.03 -5.04
C VAL A 138 -8.90 1.54 -6.48
N PHE A 139 -8.14 0.50 -6.72
CA PHE A 139 -8.01 -0.09 -8.04
C PHE A 139 -9.34 -0.72 -8.52
N ASN A 140 -10.04 -1.46 -7.67
CA ASN A 140 -11.34 -2.03 -8.00
C ASN A 140 -12.34 -0.92 -8.38
N LYS A 141 -12.34 0.20 -7.66
CA LYS A 141 -13.15 1.37 -8.02
C LYS A 141 -12.74 2.00 -9.36
N PHE A 142 -11.43 2.03 -9.66
CA PHE A 142 -10.96 2.50 -10.96
C PHE A 142 -11.40 1.56 -12.08
N LYS A 143 -11.36 0.26 -11.85
CA LYS A 143 -11.84 -0.76 -12.79
C LYS A 143 -13.35 -0.64 -13.06
N GLU A 144 -14.13 -0.34 -12.05
CA GLU A 144 -15.56 -0.02 -12.22
C GLU A 144 -15.76 1.27 -13.03
N PHE A 145 -14.95 2.30 -12.79
CA PHE A 145 -14.95 3.53 -13.58
C PHE A 145 -14.60 3.29 -15.06
N GLU A 146 -13.64 2.41 -15.33
CA GLU A 146 -13.29 2.01 -16.71
C GLU A 146 -14.48 1.35 -17.44
N ASN A 147 -15.40 0.75 -16.72
CA ASN A 147 -16.61 0.08 -17.25
C ASN A 147 -16.28 -0.90 -18.40
N GLY A 148 -15.27 -1.74 -18.20
CA GLY A 148 -14.80 -2.73 -19.18
C GLY A 148 -13.96 -2.16 -20.34
N LYS A 149 -13.72 -0.85 -20.38
CA LYS A 149 -12.81 -0.23 -21.35
C LYS A 149 -11.36 -0.42 -20.91
N LYS A 150 -10.47 -0.74 -21.84
CA LYS A 150 -9.02 -0.76 -21.56
C LYS A 150 -8.50 0.67 -21.50
N VAL A 151 -8.06 1.13 -20.34
CA VAL A 151 -7.42 2.44 -20.16
C VAL A 151 -5.91 2.25 -20.16
N TYR A 152 -5.23 2.97 -21.04
CA TYR A 152 -3.76 2.93 -21.14
C TYR A 152 -3.13 4.03 -20.28
N LEU A 153 -1.98 3.73 -19.67
CA LEU A 153 -1.27 4.68 -18.81
C LEU A 153 -0.91 5.99 -19.53
N LYS A 154 -0.53 5.92 -20.80
CA LYS A 154 -0.23 7.10 -21.65
C LYS A 154 -1.45 7.99 -21.91
N ASP A 155 -2.67 7.45 -21.79
CA ASP A 155 -3.94 8.16 -22.06
C ASP A 155 -4.54 8.77 -20.78
N LEU A 156 -3.87 8.61 -19.64
CA LEU A 156 -4.27 9.19 -18.36
C LEU A 156 -4.00 10.70 -18.37
N LYS A 157 -4.97 11.47 -18.84
CA LYS A 157 -4.96 12.94 -18.86
C LYS A 157 -5.92 13.52 -17.80
N ASP A 158 -5.92 14.83 -17.64
CA ASP A 158 -6.76 15.56 -16.66
C ASP A 158 -8.22 15.11 -16.66
N ASN A 159 -8.81 14.92 -17.84
CA ASN A 159 -10.21 14.49 -17.98
C ASN A 159 -10.48 13.11 -17.36
N VAL A 160 -9.53 12.17 -17.42
CA VAL A 160 -9.66 10.85 -16.82
C VAL A 160 -9.58 10.96 -15.28
N TYR A 161 -8.63 11.75 -14.77
CA TYR A 161 -8.48 11.94 -13.32
C TYR A 161 -9.68 12.65 -12.72
N VAL A 162 -10.15 13.74 -13.36
CA VAL A 162 -11.35 14.47 -12.93
C VAL A 162 -12.57 13.55 -13.01
N GLY A 163 -12.75 12.80 -14.12
CA GLY A 163 -13.82 11.84 -14.28
C GLY A 163 -13.81 10.77 -13.19
N PHE A 164 -12.63 10.23 -12.83
CA PHE A 164 -12.53 9.25 -11.74
C PHE A 164 -12.89 9.85 -10.37
N ILE A 165 -12.49 11.10 -10.10
CA ILE A 165 -12.84 11.79 -8.84
C ILE A 165 -14.35 12.02 -8.76
N VAL A 166 -14.97 12.46 -9.85
CA VAL A 166 -16.43 12.63 -9.93
C VAL A 166 -17.13 11.28 -9.73
N PHE A 167 -16.65 10.24 -10.42
CA PHE A 167 -17.19 8.88 -10.25
C PHE A 167 -17.11 8.40 -8.78
N LEU A 168 -15.98 8.63 -8.10
CA LEU A 168 -15.83 8.27 -6.69
C LEU A 168 -16.81 9.02 -5.79
N ARG A 169 -17.06 10.29 -6.09
CA ARG A 169 -18.02 11.12 -5.33
C ARG A 169 -19.44 10.66 -5.54
N ASP A 170 -19.83 10.48 -6.80
CA ASP A 170 -21.24 10.25 -7.18
C ASP A 170 -21.70 8.82 -6.89
N ASN A 171 -20.83 7.82 -7.15
CA ASN A 171 -21.20 6.41 -6.98
C ASN A 171 -20.93 5.87 -5.57
N TYR A 172 -20.02 6.48 -4.82
CA TYR A 172 -19.63 6.01 -3.48
C TYR A 172 -19.93 7.02 -2.36
N GLY A 173 -20.44 8.21 -2.69
CA GLY A 173 -20.73 9.26 -1.71
C GLY A 173 -19.51 9.70 -0.90
N LEU A 174 -18.29 9.63 -1.47
CA LEU A 174 -17.09 9.90 -0.73
C LEU A 174 -16.95 11.40 -0.43
N ASN A 175 -16.70 11.73 0.85
CA ASN A 175 -16.29 13.07 1.24
C ASN A 175 -14.86 13.38 0.78
N ASP A 176 -14.51 14.69 0.78
CA ASP A 176 -13.25 15.16 0.23
C ASP A 176 -12.01 14.56 0.92
N ASN A 177 -12.05 14.30 2.23
CA ASN A 177 -10.96 13.63 2.95
C ASN A 177 -10.75 12.18 2.48
N THR A 178 -11.82 11.47 2.20
CA THR A 178 -11.77 10.10 1.69
C THR A 178 -11.33 10.09 0.22
N LEU A 179 -11.78 11.06 -0.58
CA LEU A 179 -11.31 11.27 -1.95
C LEU A 179 -9.81 11.56 -1.99
N TYR A 180 -9.34 12.50 -1.17
CA TYR A 180 -7.91 12.81 -1.04
C TYR A 180 -7.06 11.55 -0.78
N ARG A 181 -7.48 10.71 0.16
CA ARG A 181 -6.78 9.45 0.47
C ARG A 181 -6.82 8.47 -0.70
N ASN A 182 -7.99 8.23 -1.30
CA ASN A 182 -8.14 7.31 -2.43
C ASN A 182 -7.27 7.75 -3.62
N PHE A 183 -7.33 9.04 -3.97
CA PHE A 183 -6.52 9.58 -5.05
C PHE A 183 -5.02 9.57 -4.72
N GLY A 184 -4.66 9.74 -3.45
CA GLY A 184 -3.29 9.59 -2.94
C GLY A 184 -2.70 8.21 -3.21
N TYR A 185 -3.45 7.13 -2.97
CA TYR A 185 -3.05 5.77 -3.32
C TYR A 185 -2.85 5.60 -4.83
N PHE A 186 -3.76 6.18 -5.62
CA PHE A 186 -3.65 6.15 -7.08
C PHE A 186 -2.40 6.92 -7.56
N LYS A 187 -2.14 8.12 -7.02
CA LYS A 187 -0.91 8.89 -7.29
C LYS A 187 0.36 8.10 -6.95
N THR A 188 0.36 7.37 -5.84
CA THR A 188 1.51 6.53 -5.44
C THR A 188 1.78 5.44 -6.48
N PHE A 189 0.74 4.78 -6.97
CA PHE A 189 0.84 3.81 -8.07
C PHE A 189 1.39 4.45 -9.36
N LEU A 190 0.88 5.61 -9.78
CA LEU A 190 1.36 6.30 -10.97
C LEU A 190 2.84 6.70 -10.86
N ASN A 191 3.27 7.19 -9.69
CA ASN A 191 4.67 7.49 -9.43
C ASN A 191 5.55 6.22 -9.49
N TRP A 192 5.05 5.07 -9.02
CA TRP A 192 5.73 3.80 -9.18
C TRP A 192 5.87 3.41 -10.67
N CYS A 193 4.83 3.57 -11.49
CA CYS A 193 4.89 3.35 -12.93
C CYS A 193 5.98 4.21 -13.59
N ILE A 194 6.04 5.50 -13.25
CA ILE A 194 7.09 6.41 -13.74
C ILE A 194 8.49 5.93 -13.34
N LYS A 195 8.67 5.49 -12.09
CA LYS A 195 9.95 4.92 -11.62
C LYS A 195 10.36 3.66 -12.37
N LYS A 196 9.40 2.88 -12.86
CA LYS A 196 9.64 1.70 -13.73
C LYS A 196 9.92 2.08 -15.19
N GLY A 197 9.91 3.37 -15.53
CA GLY A 197 10.21 3.86 -16.89
C GLY A 197 9.00 3.86 -17.83
N VAL A 198 7.79 3.74 -17.28
CA VAL A 198 6.53 3.79 -18.04
C VAL A 198 6.16 5.23 -18.34
N GLU A 199 5.70 5.48 -19.54
CA GLU A 199 5.19 6.80 -19.94
C GLU A 199 3.80 7.03 -19.30
N VAL A 200 3.77 7.95 -18.33
CA VAL A 200 2.54 8.41 -17.68
C VAL A 200 2.50 9.92 -17.75
N PRO A 201 1.44 10.53 -18.31
CA PRO A 201 1.28 11.98 -18.31
C PRO A 201 1.32 12.54 -16.88
N ASN A 202 1.99 13.69 -16.71
CA ASN A 202 2.17 14.29 -15.39
C ASN A 202 0.94 15.05 -14.86
N ASP A 203 -0.15 15.06 -15.60
CA ASP A 203 -1.39 15.81 -15.32
C ASP A 203 -1.97 15.51 -13.94
N PHE A 204 -1.82 14.26 -13.45
CA PHE A 204 -2.26 13.88 -12.10
C PHE A 204 -1.63 14.73 -10.98
N ARG A 205 -0.51 15.39 -11.23
CA ARG A 205 0.15 16.28 -10.26
C ARG A 205 -0.57 17.62 -10.14
N ASN A 206 -1.29 18.04 -11.18
CA ASN A 206 -2.09 19.26 -11.20
C ASN A 206 -3.38 19.11 -10.38
N ILE A 207 -3.85 17.88 -10.15
CA ILE A 207 -5.01 17.59 -9.33
C ILE A 207 -4.71 17.90 -7.88
N LYS A 208 -5.25 19.03 -7.41
CA LYS A 208 -5.11 19.48 -6.02
C LYS A 208 -6.35 19.07 -5.23
N LEU A 209 -6.23 18.02 -4.43
CA LEU A 209 -7.15 17.67 -3.38
C LEU A 209 -6.47 17.96 -2.05
N SER A 210 -7.13 18.64 -1.14
CA SER A 210 -6.61 18.92 0.20
C SER A 210 -7.54 18.30 1.25
N PRO A 211 -6.99 17.75 2.33
CA PRO A 211 -7.81 17.34 3.45
C PRO A 211 -8.36 18.57 4.17
N PHE A 212 -9.56 18.46 4.70
CA PHE A 212 -10.17 19.43 5.59
C PHE A 212 -10.10 18.93 7.02
N ASP A 213 -10.02 19.85 7.97
CA ASP A 213 -10.13 19.51 9.38
C ASP A 213 -11.54 18.97 9.68
N THR A 214 -11.60 17.99 10.53
CA THR A 214 -12.84 17.36 10.99
C THR A 214 -13.07 17.67 12.46
N ASP A 215 -14.34 17.82 12.82
CA ASP A 215 -14.71 17.98 14.21
C ASP A 215 -14.41 16.68 14.99
N ASP A 216 -13.57 16.79 15.98
CA ASP A 216 -13.18 15.70 16.86
C ASP A 216 -13.59 16.02 18.29
N ILE A 217 -13.94 14.99 19.08
CA ILE A 217 -14.33 15.16 20.47
C ILE A 217 -13.32 14.51 21.42
N SER A 218 -13.19 15.11 22.59
CA SER A 218 -12.59 14.54 23.79
C SER A 218 -13.61 14.54 24.93
N LEU A 219 -13.33 13.78 25.99
CA LEU A 219 -14.13 13.72 27.18
C LEU A 219 -13.47 14.53 28.30
N THR A 220 -14.26 15.02 29.24
CA THR A 220 -13.79 15.68 30.46
C THR A 220 -13.52 14.67 31.55
N THR A 221 -12.81 15.08 32.61
CA THR A 221 -12.65 14.25 33.83
C THR A 221 -14.00 13.86 34.43
N GLN A 222 -14.98 14.79 34.44
CA GLN A 222 -16.33 14.50 34.94
C GLN A 222 -17.03 13.43 34.07
N ASP A 223 -16.85 13.45 32.75
CA ASP A 223 -17.37 12.41 31.85
C ASP A 223 -16.79 11.04 32.20
N LEU A 224 -15.48 10.99 32.50
CA LEU A 224 -14.83 9.73 32.87
C LEU A 224 -15.33 9.21 34.22
N ASP A 225 -15.56 10.07 35.17
CA ASP A 225 -16.13 9.70 36.50
C ASP A 225 -17.58 9.23 36.32
N ASN A 226 -18.40 9.89 35.51
CA ASN A 226 -19.74 9.44 35.14
C ASN A 226 -19.73 8.05 34.48
N LEU A 227 -18.84 7.81 33.54
CA LEU A 227 -18.68 6.50 32.90
C LEU A 227 -18.28 5.44 33.92
N ALA A 228 -17.32 5.75 34.79
CA ALA A 228 -16.83 4.81 35.81
C ALA A 228 -17.92 4.41 36.82
N GLY A 229 -18.82 5.34 37.16
CA GLY A 229 -19.93 5.13 38.09
C GLY A 229 -21.14 4.38 37.52
N LEU A 230 -21.19 4.09 36.22
CA LEU A 230 -22.32 3.37 35.62
C LEU A 230 -22.42 1.92 36.10
N GLU A 231 -23.59 1.52 36.55
CA GLU A 231 -23.92 0.11 36.73
C GLU A 231 -24.29 -0.53 35.39
N LEU A 232 -23.52 -1.51 34.97
CA LEU A 232 -23.63 -2.15 33.66
C LEU A 232 -23.59 -3.67 33.80
N GLU A 233 -24.23 -4.35 32.86
CA GLU A 233 -24.04 -5.80 32.72
C GLU A 233 -22.54 -6.13 32.51
N PRO A 234 -22.02 -7.28 32.94
CA PRO A 234 -20.58 -7.58 32.94
C PRO A 234 -19.91 -7.39 31.60
N ARG A 235 -20.63 -7.67 30.50
CA ARG A 235 -20.10 -7.52 29.14
C ARG A 235 -19.91 -6.04 28.75
N LEU A 236 -20.84 -5.16 29.06
CA LEU A 236 -20.73 -3.73 28.78
C LEU A 236 -19.74 -3.08 29.72
N GLU A 237 -19.74 -3.48 31.01
CA GLU A 237 -18.77 -3.04 32.00
C GLU A 237 -17.32 -3.25 31.48
N ARG A 238 -17.01 -4.43 30.96
CA ARG A 238 -15.69 -4.70 30.40
C ARG A 238 -15.34 -3.77 29.23
N HIS A 239 -16.29 -3.38 28.39
CA HIS A 239 -16.03 -2.44 27.29
C HIS A 239 -15.81 -1.02 27.82
N ARG A 240 -16.57 -0.59 28.83
CA ARG A 240 -16.38 0.66 29.55
C ARG A 240 -14.98 0.73 30.17
N ASP A 241 -14.61 -0.28 30.94
CA ASP A 241 -13.31 -0.34 31.61
C ASP A 241 -12.16 -0.34 30.61
N LEU A 242 -12.29 -1.08 29.53
CA LEU A 242 -11.30 -1.04 28.45
C LEU A 242 -11.19 0.35 27.80
N PHE A 243 -12.30 1.09 27.67
CA PHE A 243 -12.26 2.46 27.18
C PHE A 243 -11.55 3.41 28.17
N LEU A 244 -11.83 3.27 29.45
CA LEU A 244 -11.16 4.04 30.52
C LEU A 244 -9.66 3.73 30.58
N ILE A 245 -9.24 2.46 30.38
CA ILE A 245 -7.83 2.10 30.25
C ILE A 245 -7.19 2.90 29.08
N GLY A 246 -7.88 3.02 27.94
CA GLY A 246 -7.43 3.85 26.82
C GLY A 246 -7.33 5.34 27.21
N CYS A 247 -8.30 5.88 27.96
CA CYS A 247 -8.29 7.27 28.43
C CYS A 247 -7.16 7.56 29.43
N TYR A 248 -6.80 6.61 30.28
CA TYR A 248 -5.73 6.79 31.28
C TYR A 248 -4.34 6.42 30.76
N SER A 249 -4.24 5.71 29.64
CA SER A 249 -2.95 5.32 29.04
C SER A 249 -2.55 6.16 27.83
N GLY A 250 -3.50 6.81 27.18
CA GLY A 250 -3.27 7.59 25.96
C GLY A 250 -2.85 6.76 24.75
N GLN A 251 -2.88 5.44 24.81
CA GLN A 251 -2.42 4.56 23.73
C GLN A 251 -3.49 4.34 22.66
N ARG A 252 -3.10 3.73 21.51
CA ARG A 252 -4.06 3.30 20.49
C ARG A 252 -4.80 2.06 20.97
N PHE A 253 -6.01 1.83 20.46
CA PHE A 253 -6.81 0.65 20.81
C PHE A 253 -6.05 -0.67 20.58
N SER A 254 -5.29 -0.79 19.50
CA SER A 254 -4.44 -1.95 19.25
C SER A 254 -3.42 -2.21 20.36
N ASP A 255 -2.92 -1.13 20.97
CA ASP A 255 -1.84 -1.20 21.95
C ASP A 255 -2.40 -1.43 23.37
N TYR A 256 -3.39 -0.62 23.82
CA TYR A 256 -3.93 -0.75 25.17
C TYR A 256 -4.84 -1.96 25.37
N SER A 257 -5.45 -2.49 24.33
CA SER A 257 -6.31 -3.68 24.44
C SER A 257 -5.56 -4.99 24.68
N VAL A 258 -4.23 -4.94 24.59
CA VAL A 258 -3.32 -6.08 24.76
C VAL A 258 -2.22 -5.80 25.80
N PHE A 259 -2.48 -4.92 26.77
CA PHE A 259 -1.57 -4.75 27.90
C PHE A 259 -1.47 -6.04 28.73
N GLU A 260 -0.26 -6.39 29.08
CA GLU A 260 0.09 -7.58 29.86
C GLU A 260 0.91 -7.19 31.08
N LYS A 261 0.83 -8.00 32.13
CA LYS A 261 1.59 -7.77 33.37
C LYS A 261 3.12 -7.74 33.13
N ALA A 262 3.58 -8.44 32.11
CA ALA A 262 4.97 -8.45 31.69
C ALA A 262 5.44 -7.08 31.12
N ASP A 263 4.52 -6.21 30.71
CA ASP A 263 4.85 -4.87 30.21
C ASP A 263 5.25 -3.89 31.35
N ILE A 264 5.07 -4.26 32.65
CA ILE A 264 5.37 -3.40 33.79
C ILE A 264 6.86 -3.38 34.08
N GLN A 265 7.40 -2.17 34.20
CA GLN A 265 8.77 -1.93 34.70
C GLN A 265 8.74 -0.76 35.69
N GLY A 266 8.79 -1.07 36.98
CA GLY A 266 8.61 -0.09 38.06
C GLY A 266 7.21 0.55 38.00
N ASP A 267 7.13 1.87 37.93
CA ASP A 267 5.89 2.65 37.84
C ASP A 267 5.46 2.94 36.39
N LEU A 268 6.02 2.23 35.43
CA LEU A 268 5.73 2.41 34.02
C LEU A 268 5.24 1.12 33.36
N ILE A 269 4.34 1.27 32.38
CA ILE A 269 4.08 0.25 31.37
C ILE A 269 4.94 0.61 30.16
N ILE A 270 5.81 -0.31 29.73
CA ILE A 270 6.66 -0.13 28.55
C ILE A 270 6.13 -1.03 27.46
N LYS A 271 5.52 -0.42 26.43
CA LYS A 271 4.91 -1.13 25.30
C LYS A 271 5.48 -0.67 23.97
N ARG A 272 5.85 -1.61 23.12
CA ARG A 272 6.19 -1.30 21.72
C ARG A 272 4.88 -1.12 20.94
N ALA A 273 4.68 0.08 20.40
CA ALA A 273 3.47 0.41 19.65
C ALA A 273 3.40 -0.41 18.34
N GLU A 274 2.29 -1.11 18.09
CA GLU A 274 2.10 -1.99 16.92
C GLU A 274 2.33 -1.23 15.60
N LYS A 275 1.83 0.00 15.49
CA LYS A 275 1.86 0.76 14.22
C LYS A 275 3.18 1.45 13.91
N THR A 276 3.91 1.90 14.92
CA THR A 276 5.11 2.74 14.75
C THR A 276 6.39 2.07 15.19
N GLU A 277 6.27 0.88 15.77
CA GLU A 277 7.35 0.08 16.36
C GLU A 277 8.21 0.83 17.41
N THR A 278 7.74 1.99 17.86
CA THR A 278 8.40 2.80 18.89
C THR A 278 7.98 2.37 20.29
N HIS A 279 8.89 2.44 21.25
CA HIS A 279 8.55 2.21 22.67
C HIS A 279 7.75 3.38 23.21
N SER A 280 6.63 3.08 23.88
CA SER A 280 5.83 4.02 24.67
C SER A 280 6.08 3.74 26.14
N PHE A 281 6.37 4.79 26.90
CA PHE A 281 6.55 4.77 28.36
C PHE A 281 5.31 5.39 28.98
N ILE A 282 4.49 4.58 29.62
CA ILE A 282 3.17 4.96 30.09
C ILE A 282 3.18 4.94 31.61
N PRO A 283 3.01 6.08 32.29
CA PRO A 283 2.89 6.10 33.77
C PRO A 283 1.74 5.22 34.24
N LEU A 284 2.01 4.37 35.21
CA LEU A 284 1.02 3.47 35.79
C LEU A 284 0.15 4.24 36.82
N HIS A 285 -0.73 5.10 36.27
CA HIS A 285 -1.67 5.89 37.10
C HIS A 285 -2.53 4.97 37.95
N PRO A 286 -2.85 5.34 39.21
CA PRO A 286 -3.64 4.48 40.14
C PRO A 286 -4.97 3.97 39.56
N LYS A 287 -5.75 4.82 38.87
CA LYS A 287 -7.01 4.41 38.19
C LYS A 287 -6.74 3.40 37.07
N LEU A 288 -5.64 3.57 36.32
CA LEU A 288 -5.23 2.63 35.27
C LEU A 288 -4.87 1.28 35.87
N LYS A 289 -4.03 1.29 36.91
CA LYS A 289 -3.62 0.08 37.65
C LYS A 289 -4.80 -0.69 38.19
N ALA A 290 -5.73 -0.01 38.87
CA ALA A 290 -6.93 -0.63 39.46
C ALA A 290 -7.79 -1.34 38.39
N LEU A 291 -7.95 -0.73 37.20
CA LEU A 291 -8.69 -1.33 36.10
C LEU A 291 -7.98 -2.55 35.51
N LEU A 292 -6.67 -2.50 35.36
CA LEU A 292 -5.89 -3.61 34.86
C LEU A 292 -5.88 -4.78 35.87
N ASP A 293 -5.69 -4.50 37.13
CA ASP A 293 -5.69 -5.51 38.20
C ASP A 293 -7.07 -6.18 38.33
N LYS A 294 -8.19 -5.44 38.17
CA LYS A 294 -9.56 -5.98 38.16
C LYS A 294 -9.71 -7.16 37.16
N TYR A 295 -9.00 -7.13 36.06
CA TYR A 295 -9.05 -8.17 35.05
C TYR A 295 -7.81 -9.08 35.04
N ASN A 296 -6.98 -9.03 36.08
CA ASN A 296 -5.70 -9.74 36.18
C ASN A 296 -4.82 -9.52 34.92
N TRP A 297 -4.93 -8.34 34.27
CA TRP A 297 -4.27 -7.98 33.03
C TRP A 297 -4.71 -8.82 31.82
N GLU A 298 -5.78 -9.57 31.93
CA GLU A 298 -6.37 -10.36 30.86
C GLU A 298 -7.57 -9.63 30.24
N LEU A 299 -7.29 -8.68 29.35
CA LEU A 299 -8.32 -7.81 28.75
C LEU A 299 -9.17 -8.51 27.69
N GLY A 300 -8.69 -9.62 27.14
CA GLY A 300 -9.36 -10.43 26.09
C GLY A 300 -9.39 -9.73 24.74
N LYS A 301 -9.66 -10.51 23.69
CA LYS A 301 -9.70 -10.01 22.32
C LYS A 301 -11.08 -9.47 21.96
N ILE A 302 -11.15 -8.20 21.59
CA ILE A 302 -12.38 -7.54 21.13
C ILE A 302 -12.08 -6.87 19.78
N SER A 303 -12.94 -7.06 18.79
CA SER A 303 -12.78 -6.33 17.51
C SER A 303 -13.10 -4.84 17.71
N SER A 304 -12.33 -3.97 17.06
CA SER A 304 -12.53 -2.51 17.13
C SER A 304 -13.96 -2.08 16.74
N GLN A 305 -14.58 -2.76 15.78
CA GLN A 305 -15.96 -2.47 15.37
C GLN A 305 -16.97 -2.75 16.49
N LYS A 306 -16.86 -3.93 17.14
CA LYS A 306 -17.73 -4.31 18.26
C LYS A 306 -17.48 -3.40 19.46
N PHE A 307 -16.22 -3.06 19.72
CA PHE A 307 -15.83 -2.14 20.76
C PHE A 307 -16.49 -0.76 20.56
N ASN A 308 -16.34 -0.15 19.38
CA ASN A 308 -16.91 1.16 19.07
C ASN A 308 -18.46 1.17 19.22
N LYS A 309 -19.13 0.12 18.73
CA LYS A 309 -20.59 0.01 18.88
C LYS A 309 -21.03 -0.04 20.34
N ASN A 310 -20.29 -0.78 21.20
CA ASN A 310 -20.63 -0.91 22.61
C ASN A 310 -20.28 0.36 23.40
N ILE A 311 -19.15 1.03 23.10
CA ILE A 311 -18.82 2.27 23.79
C ILE A 311 -19.83 3.38 23.47
N GLN A 312 -20.32 3.47 22.22
CA GLN A 312 -21.41 4.38 21.87
C GLN A 312 -22.68 4.09 22.69
N LYS A 313 -23.05 2.81 22.83
CA LYS A 313 -24.18 2.41 23.67
C LYS A 313 -23.97 2.83 25.14
N ILE A 314 -22.77 2.63 25.67
CA ILE A 314 -22.40 3.00 27.04
C ILE A 314 -22.47 4.53 27.22
N CYS A 315 -21.90 5.30 26.30
CA CYS A 315 -21.96 6.76 26.33
C CYS A 315 -23.40 7.30 26.25
N LYS A 316 -24.27 6.62 25.48
CA LYS A 316 -25.70 6.94 25.46
C LYS A 316 -26.35 6.70 26.80
N LEU A 317 -26.05 5.59 27.49
CA LEU A 317 -26.53 5.30 28.88
C LEU A 317 -25.97 6.28 29.90
N ALA A 318 -24.75 6.81 29.67
CA ALA A 318 -24.15 7.86 30.49
C ALA A 318 -24.78 9.25 30.30
N GLY A 319 -25.74 9.38 29.39
CA GLY A 319 -26.43 10.64 29.14
C GLY A 319 -25.70 11.61 28.21
N PHE A 320 -24.74 11.14 27.38
CA PHE A 320 -24.04 11.99 26.41
C PHE A 320 -24.94 12.32 25.21
N THR A 321 -26.03 13.04 25.46
CA THR A 321 -27.08 13.31 24.45
C THR A 321 -27.02 14.71 23.85
N GLU A 322 -26.04 15.52 24.24
CA GLU A 322 -25.84 16.87 23.70
C GLU A 322 -25.67 16.83 22.18
N GLU A 323 -26.24 17.80 21.50
CA GLU A 323 -26.08 17.96 20.06
C GLU A 323 -24.74 18.60 19.73
N ILE A 324 -24.00 17.94 18.85
CA ILE A 324 -22.69 18.39 18.34
C ILE A 324 -22.76 18.53 16.81
N LYS A 325 -22.19 19.61 16.31
CA LYS A 325 -22.00 19.79 14.85
C LYS A 325 -20.88 18.88 14.38
N ASN A 326 -21.19 18.00 13.42
CA ASN A 326 -20.20 17.18 12.73
C ASN A 326 -20.02 17.71 11.32
N THR A 327 -18.90 18.35 11.07
CA THR A 327 -18.60 19.00 9.79
C THR A 327 -17.86 18.05 8.86
N SER A 328 -18.30 17.97 7.63
CA SER A 328 -17.62 17.29 6.52
C SER A 328 -17.62 18.18 5.29
N TYR A 329 -16.86 17.80 4.27
CA TYR A 329 -16.78 18.54 3.02
C TYR A 329 -17.03 17.61 1.84
N ILE A 330 -17.88 18.03 0.90
CA ILE A 330 -18.19 17.33 -0.34
C ILE A 330 -18.10 18.33 -1.49
N GLY A 331 -17.13 18.17 -2.39
CA GLY A 331 -16.88 19.12 -3.46
C GLY A 331 -16.52 20.52 -2.95
N SER A 332 -15.73 20.57 -1.88
CA SER A 332 -15.35 21.82 -1.15
C SER A 332 -16.54 22.56 -0.50
N LYS A 333 -17.73 21.98 -0.54
CA LYS A 333 -18.90 22.53 0.15
C LYS A 333 -18.96 21.95 1.56
N LYS A 334 -19.13 22.83 2.54
CA LYS A 334 -19.32 22.44 3.95
C LYS A 334 -20.68 21.77 4.11
N VAL A 335 -20.67 20.55 4.65
CA VAL A 335 -21.85 19.79 5.05
C VAL A 335 -21.82 19.64 6.56
N VAL A 336 -22.84 20.12 7.23
CA VAL A 336 -22.98 20.05 8.70
C VAL A 336 -24.10 19.10 9.03
N GLU A 337 -23.77 18.05 9.78
CA GLU A 337 -24.72 17.10 10.34
C GLU A 337 -24.78 17.30 11.87
N ILE A 338 -25.97 17.34 12.41
CA ILE A 338 -26.12 17.37 13.88
C ILE A 338 -26.12 15.94 14.39
N LYS A 339 -25.20 15.65 15.29
CA LYS A 339 -25.07 14.35 15.95
C LYS A 339 -25.16 14.49 17.45
N GLN A 340 -25.70 13.48 18.11
CA GLN A 340 -25.59 13.39 19.56
C GLN A 340 -24.16 13.01 19.93
N ARG A 341 -23.64 13.56 21.04
CA ARG A 341 -22.25 13.40 21.48
C ARG A 341 -21.81 11.93 21.55
N TRP A 342 -22.68 11.03 22.05
CA TRP A 342 -22.37 9.60 22.11
C TRP A 342 -22.06 8.97 20.74
N GLN A 343 -22.65 9.49 19.65
CA GLN A 343 -22.40 8.99 18.29
C GLN A 343 -20.99 9.32 17.77
N MET A 344 -20.38 10.35 18.35
CA MET A 344 -19.03 10.79 17.99
C MET A 344 -17.93 10.06 18.76
N VAL A 345 -18.30 9.31 19.84
CA VAL A 345 -17.32 8.58 20.65
C VAL A 345 -16.88 7.31 19.93
N ALA A 346 -15.56 7.11 19.89
CA ALA A 346 -14.92 5.93 19.31
C ALA A 346 -13.66 5.58 20.12
N SER A 347 -13.03 4.46 19.80
CA SER A 347 -11.79 4.03 20.46
C SER A 347 -10.68 5.11 20.42
N HIS A 348 -10.64 5.93 19.38
CA HIS A 348 -9.66 6.99 19.26
C HIS A 348 -9.95 8.21 20.15
N THR A 349 -11.22 8.40 20.54
CA THR A 349 -11.62 9.42 21.52
C THR A 349 -10.90 9.22 22.84
N ALA A 350 -10.64 7.98 23.27
CA ALA A 350 -9.89 7.70 24.49
C ALA A 350 -8.50 8.35 24.47
N ARG A 351 -7.75 8.21 23.36
CA ARG A 351 -6.43 8.82 23.24
C ARG A 351 -6.49 10.35 23.17
N ARG A 352 -7.51 10.92 22.51
CA ARG A 352 -7.71 12.38 22.51
C ARG A 352 -8.02 12.89 23.90
N THR A 353 -8.87 12.21 24.64
CA THR A 353 -9.20 12.50 26.04
C THR A 353 -7.94 12.57 26.90
N PHE A 354 -7.03 11.60 26.79
CA PHE A 354 -5.75 11.61 27.51
C PHE A 354 -4.90 12.87 27.24
N ILE A 355 -4.95 13.40 26.03
CA ILE A 355 -4.14 14.57 25.65
C ILE A 355 -4.76 15.86 26.20
N THR A 356 -6.07 15.87 26.46
CA THR A 356 -6.83 17.07 26.85
C THR A 356 -7.08 17.19 28.36
N ILE A 357 -6.95 16.11 29.12
CA ILE A 357 -7.05 16.10 30.59
C ILE A 357 -5.66 16.06 31.23
#